data_ab1c3c29a8fde95646313fc4f40bc74e
#
_entry.id   ab1c3c29a8fde95646313fc4f40bc74e
#
_cell.length_a   1.000
_cell.length_b   1.000
_cell.length_c   1.000
_cell.angle_alpha   90.00
_cell.angle_beta   90.00
_cell.angle_gamma   90.00
#
_symmetry.space_group_name_H-M   'P 1'
#
loop_
_entity.id
_entity.type
_entity.pdbx_description
1 polymer ?
#
loop_
_entity_poly.entity_id
_entity_poly.type
_entity_poly.pdbx_seq_one_letter_code
_entity_poly.pdbx_strand_id
1 'polypeptide(L)'
;MNASSRRSSRLRQGLLAVAAMVLSTGLVACGSSNSSTSTSTAAGSAGASGAASAGASGAASAAASPKVTWPVTIKGDDGVDVEIKAEPKSIVSTSVTLTGSLLALDAPVVASTPAKKKDEKTDDNGFFTQWSKQATDKGVKAIDGTEDNLAQTVAGSNPDLIIVAKTGQDSAAKVVESLRQLEVPVLVIDYGSHSWQDVTKTLGQATGRQAKADAVVKDYTTKAEKAKSAISVPK
;
A
#
# COMPACT_ATOMS: atom_id res chain seq x y z
N MET A 1 59.39 11.47 19.81
CA MET A 1 59.30 12.24 21.08
C MET A 1 57.86 12.73 21.17
N ASN A 2 57.19 12.22 22.22
CA ASN A 2 56.08 12.80 23.00
C ASN A 2 54.77 13.09 22.28
N ALA A 3 53.63 12.83 22.83
CA ALA A 3 53.16 12.13 24.05
C ALA A 3 51.65 11.93 23.93
N SER A 4 51.23 10.82 24.43
CA SER A 4 49.91 10.46 24.96
C SER A 4 49.04 11.60 25.48
N SER A 5 47.75 11.52 25.20
CA SER A 5 46.76 11.90 26.20
C SER A 5 45.52 11.02 26.09
N ARG A 6 45.48 10.06 26.98
CA ARG A 6 44.27 9.32 27.38
C ARG A 6 43.42 10.25 28.24
N ARG A 7 42.15 10.34 28.01
CA ARG A 7 41.19 10.64 29.07
C ARG A 7 39.96 9.73 28.97
N SER A 8 39.94 8.92 29.96
CA SER A 8 38.93 7.94 30.36
C SER A 8 37.70 8.61 31.00
N SER A 9 36.60 7.89 30.87
CA SER A 9 35.54 7.65 31.85
C SER A 9 34.64 8.78 32.30
N ARG A 10 33.35 8.56 32.17
CA ARG A 10 32.46 8.39 33.33
C ARG A 10 31.19 7.66 32.97
N LEU A 11 31.06 6.47 33.53
CA LEU A 11 29.79 5.81 33.82
C LEU A 11 28.88 6.79 34.59
N ARG A 12 27.64 6.86 34.25
CA ARG A 12 26.57 7.14 35.19
C ARG A 12 25.45 6.13 34.96
N GLN A 13 25.47 5.15 35.85
CA GLN A 13 24.30 4.34 36.20
C GLN A 13 23.31 5.26 36.93
N GLY A 14 22.04 5.13 36.58
CA GLY A 14 20.93 5.74 37.27
C GLY A 14 19.76 4.76 37.26
N LEU A 15 19.56 4.14 38.40
CA LEU A 15 18.58 3.14 38.79
C LEU A 15 17.17 3.73 38.90
N LEU A 16 16.18 2.85 38.60
CA LEU A 16 14.88 2.65 39.25
C LEU A 16 13.81 3.74 39.26
N ALA A 17 12.65 3.41 38.70
CA ALA A 17 11.40 3.46 39.45
C ALA A 17 10.32 2.58 38.77
N VAL A 18 9.92 1.58 39.51
CA VAL A 18 8.74 0.73 39.36
C VAL A 18 7.52 1.54 39.84
N ALA A 19 6.45 1.55 39.08
CA ALA A 19 5.12 1.85 39.59
C ALA A 19 4.09 0.98 38.88
N ALA A 20 3.54 0.07 39.66
CA ALA A 20 2.43 -0.80 39.33
C ALA A 20 1.09 -0.13 39.68
N MET A 21 -0.01 -0.79 39.27
CA MET A 21 -1.44 -0.59 39.60
C MET A 21 -2.21 0.31 38.64
N VAL A 22 -3.41 -0.05 38.15
CA VAL A 22 -4.56 -0.70 38.82
C VAL A 22 -5.47 -1.34 37.75
N LEU A 23 -5.99 -2.51 38.08
CA LEU A 23 -7.13 -3.18 37.47
C LEU A 23 -8.40 -2.33 37.63
N SER A 24 -9.22 -2.29 36.60
CA SER A 24 -10.67 -2.13 36.79
C SER A 24 -11.45 -2.99 35.82
N THR A 25 -11.96 -4.07 36.34
CA THR A 25 -13.02 -4.93 35.83
C THR A 25 -14.35 -4.18 35.77
N GLY A 26 -15.04 -4.26 34.67
CA GLY A 26 -16.41 -3.80 34.51
C GLY A 26 -17.17 -4.77 33.62
N LEU A 27 -17.74 -5.81 34.23
CA LEU A 27 -18.82 -6.64 33.67
C LEU A 27 -20.13 -5.86 33.80
N VAL A 28 -20.89 -5.72 32.73
CA VAL A 28 -22.36 -5.64 32.81
C VAL A 28 -22.94 -6.54 31.74
N ALA A 29 -23.68 -7.48 32.24
CA ALA A 29 -24.45 -8.50 31.55
C ALA A 29 -25.92 -8.05 31.37
N CYS A 30 -26.66 -8.88 30.63
CA CYS A 30 -28.13 -8.99 30.53
C CYS A 30 -28.80 -8.01 29.57
N GLY A 31 -29.73 -8.43 28.72
CA GLY A 31 -30.58 -9.60 28.71
C GLY A 31 -31.43 -9.68 27.47
N SER A 32 -31.72 -10.89 27.20
CA SER A 32 -33.02 -11.58 26.99
C SER A 32 -33.89 -11.16 25.79
N SER A 33 -33.92 -12.08 24.87
CA SER A 33 -35.10 -12.81 24.34
C SER A 33 -36.45 -12.08 24.21
N ASN A 34 -37.02 -12.08 23.01
CA ASN A 34 -38.37 -12.61 22.89
C ASN A 34 -38.66 -13.13 21.47
N SER A 35 -39.00 -14.40 21.44
CA SER A 35 -39.65 -15.09 20.35
C SER A 35 -41.14 -14.69 20.35
N SER A 36 -41.73 -14.49 19.20
CA SER A 36 -43.15 -14.74 19.02
C SER A 36 -43.46 -15.02 17.55
N THR A 37 -43.76 -16.25 17.34
CA THR A 37 -44.48 -16.85 16.21
C THR A 37 -45.93 -16.37 16.23
N SER A 38 -46.49 -15.99 15.11
CA SER A 38 -47.91 -16.31 14.80
C SER A 38 -48.22 -16.16 13.33
N THR A 39 -48.75 -17.23 12.86
CA THR A 39 -49.41 -17.58 11.61
C THR A 39 -50.76 -16.85 11.47
N SER A 40 -51.18 -16.47 10.29
CA SER A 40 -52.44 -16.86 9.58
C SER A 40 -52.86 -15.80 8.56
N THR A 41 -52.96 -16.16 7.35
CA THR A 41 -54.08 -16.54 6.49
C THR A 41 -55.06 -15.42 6.07
N ALA A 42 -55.15 -15.34 4.76
CA ALA A 42 -56.31 -15.17 3.89
C ALA A 42 -56.67 -13.78 3.32
N ALA A 43 -56.57 -13.73 2.02
CA ALA A 43 -57.59 -13.42 0.98
C ALA A 43 -58.20 -12.01 0.89
N GLY A 44 -58.16 -11.49 -0.32
CA GLY A 44 -59.14 -10.53 -0.78
C GLY A 44 -58.69 -9.53 -1.84
N SER A 45 -58.92 -9.90 -3.08
CA SER A 45 -59.42 -9.19 -4.30
C SER A 45 -59.08 -7.73 -4.58
N ALA A 46 -58.58 -7.59 -5.80
CA ALA A 46 -59.04 -6.71 -6.91
C ALA A 46 -58.95 -5.18 -6.77
N GLY A 47 -58.25 -4.57 -7.73
CA GLY A 47 -58.50 -3.19 -8.13
C GLY A 47 -57.39 -2.51 -8.92
N ALA A 48 -57.51 -2.62 -10.23
CA ALA A 48 -57.27 -1.62 -11.28
C ALA A 48 -56.02 -0.73 -11.33
N SER A 49 -55.31 -0.89 -12.41
CA SER A 49 -54.81 0.10 -13.39
C SER A 49 -54.13 1.38 -12.86
N GLY A 50 -52.84 1.46 -13.14
CA GLY A 50 -52.09 2.70 -13.17
C GLY A 50 -50.77 2.46 -13.87
N ALA A 51 -50.73 2.68 -15.18
CA ALA A 51 -49.47 2.70 -15.96
C ALA A 51 -48.64 3.91 -15.55
N ALA A 52 -47.53 3.69 -14.90
CA ALA A 52 -46.48 4.65 -14.81
C ALA A 52 -45.18 4.04 -15.37
N SER A 53 -44.81 4.53 -16.56
CA SER A 53 -43.53 4.32 -17.20
C SER A 53 -42.41 4.77 -16.26
N ALA A 54 -41.84 3.84 -15.53
CA ALA A 54 -40.56 4.09 -14.80
C ALA A 54 -39.44 3.71 -15.76
N GLY A 55 -38.76 4.73 -16.24
CA GLY A 55 -37.50 4.60 -16.98
C GLY A 55 -36.52 3.75 -16.20
N ALA A 56 -36.18 2.61 -16.74
CA ALA A 56 -35.09 1.78 -16.24
C ALA A 56 -33.79 2.53 -16.50
N SER A 57 -33.34 3.32 -15.52
CA SER A 57 -31.94 3.70 -15.42
C SER A 57 -31.15 2.41 -15.21
N GLY A 58 -30.59 1.91 -16.30
CA GLY A 58 -29.62 0.81 -16.25
C GLY A 58 -28.41 1.24 -15.43
N ALA A 59 -28.44 0.96 -14.15
CA ALA A 59 -27.26 0.91 -13.33
C ALA A 59 -26.38 -0.20 -13.92
N ALA A 60 -25.42 0.19 -14.76
CA ALA A 60 -24.35 -0.68 -15.16
C ALA A 60 -23.67 -1.17 -13.88
N SER A 61 -24.01 -2.40 -13.49
CA SER A 61 -23.35 -3.13 -12.42
C SER A 61 -21.88 -3.22 -12.82
N ALA A 62 -21.06 -2.31 -12.31
CA ALA A 62 -19.61 -2.44 -12.40
C ALA A 62 -19.30 -3.77 -11.72
N ALA A 63 -18.90 -4.76 -12.51
CA ALA A 63 -18.43 -6.03 -12.00
C ALA A 63 -17.34 -5.73 -10.97
N ALA A 64 -17.62 -6.05 -9.70
CA ALA A 64 -16.68 -5.83 -8.63
C ALA A 64 -15.44 -6.66 -8.95
N SER A 65 -14.28 -6.01 -9.03
CA SER A 65 -13.01 -6.72 -9.19
C SER A 65 -12.88 -7.76 -8.08
N PRO A 66 -12.41 -8.98 -8.38
CA PRO A 66 -12.31 -10.02 -7.38
C PRO A 66 -11.41 -9.55 -6.23
N LYS A 67 -11.89 -9.74 -5.01
CA LYS A 67 -11.08 -9.45 -3.82
C LYS A 67 -9.93 -10.46 -3.79
N VAL A 68 -8.71 -9.98 -3.53
CA VAL A 68 -7.55 -10.85 -3.37
C VAL A 68 -7.78 -11.80 -2.20
N THR A 69 -7.55 -13.09 -2.43
CA THR A 69 -7.62 -14.12 -1.40
C THR A 69 -6.22 -14.44 -0.91
N TRP A 70 -6.02 -14.41 0.39
CA TRP A 70 -4.72 -14.68 1.02
C TRP A 70 -4.60 -16.16 1.45
N PRO A 71 -3.42 -16.78 1.37
CA PRO A 71 -2.18 -16.23 0.84
C PRO A 71 -2.22 -16.02 -0.68
N VAL A 72 -1.40 -15.09 -1.18
CA VAL A 72 -1.16 -14.90 -2.61
C VAL A 72 0.31 -15.10 -2.93
N THR A 73 0.60 -15.80 -4.01
CA THR A 73 1.96 -15.95 -4.53
C THR A 73 2.11 -15.13 -5.80
N ILE A 74 3.13 -14.28 -5.83
CA ILE A 74 3.45 -13.43 -6.98
C ILE A 74 4.89 -13.71 -7.39
N LYS A 75 5.09 -13.94 -8.67
CA LYS A 75 6.43 -14.10 -9.21
C LYS A 75 7.09 -12.73 -9.36
N GLY A 76 8.22 -12.53 -8.68
CA GLY A 76 9.05 -11.36 -8.85
C GLY A 76 9.80 -11.38 -10.18
N ASP A 77 10.20 -10.22 -10.65
CA ASP A 77 10.96 -10.10 -11.91
C ASP A 77 12.42 -10.59 -11.79
N ASP A 78 12.85 -10.93 -10.61
CA ASP A 78 14.09 -11.67 -10.36
C ASP A 78 13.90 -13.20 -10.44
N GLY A 79 12.68 -13.66 -10.75
CA GLY A 79 12.32 -15.06 -10.94
C GLY A 79 11.92 -15.80 -9.68
N VAL A 80 11.91 -15.13 -8.53
CA VAL A 80 11.55 -15.74 -7.22
C VAL A 80 10.04 -15.59 -6.99
N ASP A 81 9.42 -16.68 -6.55
CA ASP A 81 8.03 -16.69 -6.13
C ASP A 81 7.92 -16.14 -4.70
N VAL A 82 7.11 -15.08 -4.53
CA VAL A 82 6.93 -14.38 -3.27
C VAL A 82 5.56 -14.69 -2.72
N GLU A 83 5.50 -15.42 -1.61
CA GLU A 83 4.27 -15.68 -0.87
C GLU A 83 3.99 -14.54 0.09
N ILE A 84 2.83 -13.90 -0.07
CA ILE A 84 2.31 -12.87 0.85
C ILE A 84 1.14 -13.50 1.60
N LYS A 85 1.32 -13.76 2.90
CA LYS A 85 0.40 -14.57 3.71
C LYS A 85 -0.91 -13.87 4.05
N ALA A 86 -0.89 -12.55 4.15
CA ALA A 86 -2.03 -11.71 4.51
C ALA A 86 -1.95 -10.36 3.83
N GLU A 87 -3.06 -9.60 3.82
CA GLU A 87 -3.08 -8.24 3.30
C GLU A 87 -2.07 -7.36 4.03
N PRO A 88 -1.07 -6.79 3.31
CA PRO A 88 -0.04 -5.95 3.92
C PRO A 88 -0.62 -4.71 4.58
N LYS A 89 -0.04 -4.33 5.72
CA LYS A 89 -0.39 -3.14 6.50
C LYS A 89 0.76 -2.18 6.70
N SER A 90 1.97 -2.62 6.40
CA SER A 90 3.20 -1.85 6.57
C SER A 90 4.14 -2.13 5.40
N ILE A 91 4.04 -1.35 4.35
CA ILE A 91 4.84 -1.53 3.14
C ILE A 91 6.01 -0.57 3.16
N VAL A 92 7.21 -1.09 2.93
CA VAL A 92 8.39 -0.29 2.62
C VAL A 92 8.73 -0.43 1.15
N SER A 93 8.87 0.70 0.47
CA SER A 93 9.35 0.75 -0.91
C SER A 93 10.79 1.25 -0.96
N THR A 94 11.68 0.47 -1.56
CA THR A 94 13.06 0.92 -1.82
C THR A 94 13.19 1.64 -3.17
N SER A 95 12.07 2.09 -3.73
CA SER A 95 12.01 2.78 -5.02
C SER A 95 11.05 3.96 -4.94
N VAL A 96 11.57 5.16 -5.13
CA VAL A 96 10.76 6.38 -5.22
C VAL A 96 9.74 6.32 -6.36
N THR A 97 10.09 5.66 -7.46
CA THR A 97 9.21 5.49 -8.63
C THR A 97 8.02 4.60 -8.31
N LEU A 98 8.25 3.43 -7.71
CA LEU A 98 7.18 2.49 -7.33
C LEU A 98 6.32 3.02 -6.19
N THR A 99 6.87 3.88 -5.33
CA THR A 99 6.13 4.51 -4.23
C THR A 99 4.95 5.33 -4.74
N GLY A 100 5.12 6.12 -5.80
CA GLY A 100 4.00 6.85 -6.41
C GLY A 100 2.87 5.93 -6.87
N SER A 101 3.21 4.80 -7.48
CA SER A 101 2.22 3.79 -7.90
C SER A 101 1.50 3.16 -6.71
N LEU A 102 2.22 2.81 -5.64
CA LEU A 102 1.63 2.28 -4.40
C LEU A 102 0.68 3.29 -3.74
N LEU A 103 1.06 4.57 -3.70
CA LEU A 103 0.21 5.63 -3.16
C LEU A 103 -1.05 5.85 -3.99
N ALA A 104 -0.96 5.77 -5.32
CA ALA A 104 -2.12 5.86 -6.21
C ALA A 104 -3.13 4.71 -5.96
N LEU A 105 -2.66 3.58 -5.45
CA LEU A 105 -3.48 2.43 -5.04
C LEU A 105 -4.02 2.54 -3.61
N ASP A 106 -3.72 3.61 -2.89
CA ASP A 106 -3.99 3.73 -1.45
C ASP A 106 -3.36 2.61 -0.61
N ALA A 107 -2.24 2.03 -1.09
CA ALA A 107 -1.50 1.03 -0.35
C ALA A 107 -0.89 1.62 0.94
N PRO A 108 -0.75 0.82 2.01
CA PRO A 108 -0.28 1.29 3.31
C PRO A 108 1.26 1.43 3.34
N VAL A 109 1.79 2.35 2.53
CA VAL A 109 3.22 2.66 2.52
C VAL A 109 3.58 3.43 3.78
N VAL A 110 4.51 2.91 4.56
CA VAL A 110 4.99 3.55 5.80
C VAL A 110 6.33 4.25 5.62
N ALA A 111 7.15 3.76 4.68
CA ALA A 111 8.43 4.37 4.37
C ALA A 111 8.84 4.14 2.90
N SER A 112 9.63 5.04 2.37
CA SER A 112 10.18 4.97 1.03
C SER A 112 11.59 5.56 0.96
N THR A 113 12.44 4.97 0.12
CA THR A 113 13.69 5.65 -0.24
C THR A 113 13.39 6.88 -1.09
N PRO A 114 14.11 7.98 -0.89
CA PRO A 114 13.99 9.19 -1.70
C PRO A 114 14.66 9.03 -3.07
N ALA A 115 14.45 9.98 -3.95
CA ALA A 115 15.23 10.11 -5.16
C ALA A 115 16.71 10.36 -4.84
N LYS A 116 17.62 9.72 -5.55
CA LYS A 116 19.07 9.87 -5.35
C LYS A 116 19.56 11.32 -5.56
N LYS A 117 18.88 12.06 -6.41
CA LYS A 117 19.15 13.47 -6.67
C LYS A 117 17.88 14.27 -6.36
N LYS A 118 18.00 15.21 -5.43
CA LYS A 118 16.96 16.19 -5.15
C LYS A 118 17.08 17.34 -6.14
N ASP A 119 16.00 17.70 -6.78
CA ASP A 119 15.89 18.80 -7.74
C ASP A 119 14.50 19.44 -7.66
N GLU A 120 14.17 20.31 -8.60
CA GLU A 120 12.86 20.98 -8.68
C GLU A 120 11.64 20.05 -8.82
N LYS A 121 11.88 18.76 -9.12
CA LYS A 121 10.83 17.73 -9.24
C LYS A 121 10.61 16.96 -7.95
N THR A 122 11.36 17.28 -6.91
CA THR A 122 11.27 16.62 -5.59
C THR A 122 11.00 17.63 -4.49
N ASP A 123 10.36 17.15 -3.42
CA ASP A 123 10.21 17.90 -2.17
C ASP A 123 11.47 17.80 -1.30
N ASP A 124 11.42 18.40 -0.10
CA ASP A 124 12.52 18.36 0.86
C ASP A 124 12.86 16.93 1.34
N ASN A 125 11.90 16.01 1.29
CA ASN A 125 12.10 14.59 1.60
C ASN A 125 12.70 13.81 0.42
N GLY A 126 12.83 14.42 -0.76
CA GLY A 126 13.25 13.76 -1.98
C GLY A 126 12.15 12.95 -2.66
N PHE A 127 10.90 13.19 -2.33
CA PHE A 127 9.75 12.58 -2.99
C PHE A 127 9.31 13.43 -4.19
N PHE A 128 8.87 12.78 -5.26
CA PHE A 128 8.42 13.51 -6.44
C PHE A 128 7.19 14.39 -6.14
N THR A 129 7.23 15.65 -6.57
CA THR A 129 6.20 16.66 -6.32
C THR A 129 4.80 16.24 -6.76
N GLN A 130 4.68 15.31 -7.74
CA GLN A 130 3.40 14.80 -8.20
C GLN A 130 2.61 14.07 -7.12
N TRP A 131 3.28 13.48 -6.12
CA TRP A 131 2.64 12.69 -5.07
C TRP A 131 3.19 12.94 -3.65
N SER A 132 4.17 13.85 -3.51
CA SER A 132 4.78 14.16 -2.20
C SER A 132 3.77 14.62 -1.16
N LYS A 133 2.78 15.42 -1.57
CA LYS A 133 1.68 15.79 -0.67
C LYS A 133 0.93 14.57 -0.15
N GLN A 134 0.61 13.61 -1.00
CA GLN A 134 -0.07 12.38 -0.59
C GLN A 134 0.79 11.56 0.36
N ALA A 135 2.11 11.50 0.12
CA ALA A 135 3.03 10.83 1.03
C ALA A 135 3.04 11.50 2.41
N THR A 136 3.09 12.82 2.46
CA THR A 136 3.03 13.61 3.70
C THR A 136 1.72 13.37 4.46
N ASP A 137 0.58 13.45 3.76
CA ASP A 137 -0.75 13.23 4.36
C ASP A 137 -0.90 11.82 4.96
N LYS A 138 -0.22 10.82 4.36
CA LYS A 138 -0.18 9.43 4.85
C LYS A 138 0.94 9.15 5.86
N GLY A 139 1.79 10.12 6.17
CA GLY A 139 2.89 9.96 7.10
C GLY A 139 4.02 9.06 6.60
N VAL A 140 4.22 8.96 5.27
CA VAL A 140 5.30 8.18 4.68
C VAL A 140 6.64 8.80 5.07
N LYS A 141 7.50 8.00 5.68
CA LYS A 141 8.84 8.44 6.08
C LYS A 141 9.82 8.28 4.92
N ALA A 142 10.63 9.30 4.68
CA ALA A 142 11.82 9.15 3.85
C ALA A 142 12.87 8.36 4.63
N ILE A 143 13.32 7.25 4.07
CA ILE A 143 14.40 6.43 4.63
C ILE A 143 15.57 6.47 3.67
N ASP A 144 16.70 6.86 4.18
CA ASP A 144 17.95 6.91 3.40
C ASP A 144 18.85 5.75 3.79
N GLY A 145 19.50 5.18 2.81
CA GLY A 145 20.40 4.05 3.03
C GLY A 145 21.33 3.84 1.85
N THR A 146 22.55 3.44 2.18
CA THR A 146 23.52 2.93 1.22
C THR A 146 23.32 1.44 0.98
N GLU A 147 24.01 0.86 0.00
CA GLU A 147 23.99 -0.59 -0.22
C GLU A 147 24.32 -1.38 1.07
N ASP A 148 25.18 -0.84 1.94
CA ASP A 148 25.66 -1.53 3.15
C ASP A 148 24.66 -1.51 4.31
N ASN A 149 23.76 -0.52 4.38
CA ASN A 149 22.88 -0.35 5.53
C ASN A 149 21.38 -0.27 5.21
N LEU A 150 21.00 -0.35 3.93
CA LEU A 150 19.61 -0.22 3.51
C LEU A 150 18.70 -1.26 4.18
N ALA A 151 19.14 -2.50 4.27
CA ALA A 151 18.35 -3.56 4.92
C ALA A 151 18.06 -3.23 6.39
N GLN A 152 19.05 -2.71 7.13
CA GLN A 152 18.87 -2.29 8.52
C GLN A 152 17.89 -1.11 8.62
N THR A 153 18.00 -0.14 7.73
CA THR A 153 17.09 1.02 7.69
C THR A 153 15.66 0.60 7.38
N VAL A 154 15.47 -0.31 6.42
CA VAL A 154 14.18 -0.91 6.07
C VAL A 154 13.58 -1.65 7.27
N ALA A 155 14.38 -2.49 7.95
CA ALA A 155 13.95 -3.22 9.14
C ALA A 155 13.45 -2.30 10.26
N GLY A 156 14.05 -1.12 10.41
CA GLY A 156 13.62 -0.10 11.39
C GLY A 156 12.19 0.44 11.17
N SER A 157 11.60 0.19 10.00
CA SER A 157 10.22 0.56 9.69
C SER A 157 9.21 -0.56 9.92
N ASN A 158 9.63 -1.72 10.41
CA ASN A 158 8.80 -2.92 10.65
C ASN A 158 7.87 -3.27 9.47
N PRO A 159 8.40 -3.51 8.27
CA PRO A 159 7.56 -3.86 7.12
C PRO A 159 6.98 -5.27 7.24
N ASP A 160 5.82 -5.47 6.63
CA ASP A 160 5.25 -6.79 6.33
C ASP A 160 5.28 -7.12 4.82
N LEU A 161 5.71 -6.15 4.01
CA LEU A 161 6.04 -6.32 2.60
C LEU A 161 7.09 -5.29 2.18
N ILE A 162 8.08 -5.72 1.42
CA ILE A 162 9.11 -4.86 0.84
C ILE A 162 8.97 -4.88 -0.68
N ILE A 163 8.88 -3.70 -1.29
CA ILE A 163 8.83 -3.53 -2.75
C ILE A 163 10.16 -2.97 -3.23
N VAL A 164 10.76 -3.65 -4.20
CA VAL A 164 12.08 -3.33 -4.73
C VAL A 164 12.02 -3.09 -6.23
N ALA A 165 12.64 -2.03 -6.72
CA ALA A 165 12.86 -1.86 -8.15
C ALA A 165 14.11 -2.64 -8.60
N LYS A 166 13.95 -3.45 -9.66
CA LYS A 166 15.05 -4.19 -10.30
C LYS A 166 15.94 -3.27 -11.14
N THR A 167 15.33 -2.33 -11.84
CA THR A 167 15.96 -1.44 -12.81
C THR A 167 15.73 0.02 -12.44
N GLY A 168 16.38 0.92 -13.16
CA GLY A 168 16.27 2.36 -12.95
C GLY A 168 17.31 2.93 -11.98
N GLN A 169 17.26 4.25 -11.80
CA GLN A 169 18.22 4.96 -10.93
C GLN A 169 17.96 4.67 -9.44
N ASP A 170 16.75 4.27 -9.10
CA ASP A 170 16.29 3.90 -7.77
C ASP A 170 16.27 2.38 -7.54
N SER A 171 16.99 1.63 -8.40
CA SER A 171 17.17 0.19 -8.24
C SER A 171 17.91 -0.14 -6.93
N ALA A 172 17.37 -1.12 -6.21
CA ALA A 172 18.00 -1.73 -5.05
C ALA A 172 18.27 -3.23 -5.29
N ALA A 173 18.41 -3.66 -6.55
CA ALA A 173 18.62 -5.06 -6.92
C ALA A 173 19.84 -5.69 -6.23
N LYS A 174 20.90 -4.92 -5.99
CA LYS A 174 22.12 -5.42 -5.34
C LYS A 174 21.95 -5.81 -3.87
N VAL A 175 20.93 -5.27 -3.20
CA VAL A 175 20.70 -5.52 -1.77
C VAL A 175 19.52 -6.44 -1.51
N VAL A 176 18.91 -7.00 -2.54
CA VAL A 176 17.73 -7.90 -2.42
C VAL A 176 18.00 -9.06 -1.47
N GLU A 177 19.17 -9.68 -1.56
CA GLU A 177 19.51 -10.81 -0.68
C GLU A 177 19.59 -10.38 0.79
N SER A 178 20.14 -9.19 1.07
CA SER A 178 20.16 -8.65 2.44
C SER A 178 18.75 -8.29 2.94
N LEU A 179 17.87 -7.82 2.05
CA LEU A 179 16.47 -7.56 2.39
C LEU A 179 15.71 -8.85 2.68
N ARG A 180 15.98 -9.94 1.96
CA ARG A 180 15.37 -11.25 2.21
C ARG A 180 15.77 -11.87 3.55
N GLN A 181 16.95 -11.53 4.07
CA GLN A 181 17.38 -11.96 5.41
C GLN A 181 16.51 -11.38 6.54
N LEU A 182 15.67 -10.38 6.25
CA LEU A 182 14.69 -9.85 7.22
C LEU A 182 13.47 -10.77 7.41
N GLU A 183 13.38 -11.88 6.66
CA GLU A 183 12.26 -12.84 6.71
C GLU A 183 10.89 -12.21 6.40
N VAL A 184 10.90 -11.08 5.68
CA VAL A 184 9.72 -10.37 5.18
C VAL A 184 9.60 -10.64 3.67
N PRO A 185 8.39 -10.81 3.10
CA PRO A 185 8.22 -10.90 1.66
C PRO A 185 8.86 -9.73 0.93
N VAL A 186 9.74 -10.03 -0.05
CA VAL A 186 10.44 -9.04 -0.88
C VAL A 186 10.01 -9.25 -2.33
N LEU A 187 9.22 -8.34 -2.86
CA LEU A 187 8.76 -8.38 -4.24
C LEU A 187 9.59 -7.43 -5.11
N VAL A 188 10.28 -8.03 -6.07
CA VAL A 188 11.12 -7.29 -7.02
C VAL A 188 10.34 -7.01 -8.29
N ILE A 189 10.29 -5.74 -8.71
CA ILE A 189 9.55 -5.26 -9.89
C ILE A 189 10.52 -4.60 -10.89
N ASP A 190 10.47 -5.04 -12.12
CA ASP A 190 11.16 -4.42 -13.25
C ASP A 190 10.22 -3.48 -14.02
N TYR A 191 10.01 -2.29 -13.49
CA TYR A 191 9.14 -1.31 -14.13
C TYR A 191 9.68 -0.79 -15.49
N GLY A 192 10.93 -1.08 -15.81
CA GLY A 192 11.52 -0.74 -17.11
C GLY A 192 11.12 -1.72 -18.23
N SER A 193 10.77 -2.95 -17.88
CA SER A 193 10.40 -4.01 -18.82
C SER A 193 8.90 -4.24 -18.94
N HIS A 194 8.10 -3.69 -18.03
CA HIS A 194 6.64 -3.84 -18.01
C HIS A 194 5.92 -2.53 -18.33
N SER A 195 4.69 -2.66 -18.83
CA SER A 195 3.82 -1.50 -18.94
C SER A 195 3.45 -0.98 -17.54
N TRP A 196 3.20 0.32 -17.42
CA TRP A 196 2.76 0.88 -16.13
C TRP A 196 1.43 0.26 -15.66
N GLN A 197 0.57 -0.17 -16.60
CA GLN A 197 -0.67 -0.87 -16.30
C GLN A 197 -0.40 -2.23 -15.63
N ASP A 198 0.56 -2.99 -16.14
CA ASP A 198 0.92 -4.29 -15.59
C ASP A 198 1.58 -4.14 -14.23
N VAL A 199 2.50 -3.19 -14.08
CA VAL A 199 3.08 -2.83 -12.78
C VAL A 199 1.98 -2.47 -11.77
N THR A 200 1.02 -1.63 -12.18
CA THR A 200 -0.10 -1.21 -11.32
C THR A 200 -0.95 -2.40 -10.88
N LYS A 201 -1.26 -3.33 -11.79
CA LYS A 201 -2.02 -4.55 -11.47
C LYS A 201 -1.27 -5.48 -10.53
N THR A 202 0.03 -5.71 -10.79
CA THR A 202 0.89 -6.54 -9.93
C THR A 202 0.96 -5.95 -8.51
N LEU A 203 1.18 -4.64 -8.38
CA LEU A 203 1.15 -3.96 -7.09
C LEU A 203 -0.24 -4.03 -6.43
N GLY A 204 -1.31 -3.92 -7.22
CA GLY A 204 -2.68 -4.08 -6.75
C GLY A 204 -2.92 -5.47 -6.16
N GLN A 205 -2.45 -6.52 -6.82
CA GLN A 205 -2.51 -7.89 -6.34
C GLN A 205 -1.68 -8.08 -5.06
N ALA A 206 -0.43 -7.59 -5.06
CA ALA A 206 0.48 -7.71 -3.92
C ALA A 206 -0.03 -7.00 -2.65
N THR A 207 -0.83 -5.96 -2.81
CA THR A 207 -1.28 -5.10 -1.70
C THR A 207 -2.76 -5.26 -1.36
N GLY A 208 -3.49 -6.17 -2.02
CA GLY A 208 -4.94 -6.31 -1.85
C GLY A 208 -5.75 -5.14 -2.43
N ARG A 209 -5.15 -4.36 -3.32
CA ARG A 209 -5.76 -3.16 -3.95
C ARG A 209 -6.15 -3.38 -5.41
N GLN A 210 -6.49 -4.60 -5.79
CA GLN A 210 -6.77 -4.96 -7.18
C GLN A 210 -7.90 -4.12 -7.79
N ALA A 211 -9.00 -3.96 -7.07
CA ALA A 211 -10.12 -3.12 -7.52
C ALA A 211 -9.69 -1.67 -7.80
N LYS A 212 -8.80 -1.14 -6.96
CA LYS A 212 -8.25 0.22 -7.14
C LYS A 212 -7.32 0.28 -8.34
N ALA A 213 -6.47 -0.75 -8.53
CA ALA A 213 -5.59 -0.85 -9.68
C ALA A 213 -6.39 -0.87 -11.00
N ASP A 214 -7.43 -1.69 -11.08
CA ASP A 214 -8.31 -1.74 -12.24
C ASP A 214 -9.00 -0.40 -12.50
N ALA A 215 -9.45 0.27 -11.44
CA ALA A 215 -10.07 1.59 -11.54
C ALA A 215 -9.08 2.65 -12.07
N VAL A 216 -7.85 2.68 -11.56
CA VAL A 216 -6.79 3.61 -12.00
C VAL A 216 -6.47 3.40 -13.48
N VAL A 217 -6.28 2.14 -13.90
CA VAL A 217 -5.99 1.81 -15.30
C VAL A 217 -7.15 2.21 -16.20
N LYS A 218 -8.38 1.89 -15.80
CA LYS A 218 -9.60 2.23 -16.57
C LYS A 218 -9.78 3.74 -16.71
N ASP A 219 -9.63 4.49 -15.63
CA ASP A 219 -9.78 5.95 -15.64
C ASP A 219 -8.77 6.61 -16.58
N TYR A 220 -7.51 6.18 -16.51
CA TYR A 220 -6.48 6.67 -17.42
C TYR A 220 -6.82 6.35 -18.88
N THR A 221 -7.18 5.10 -19.19
CA THR A 221 -7.52 4.67 -20.54
C THR A 221 -8.68 5.49 -21.10
N THR A 222 -9.73 5.67 -20.32
CA THR A 222 -10.89 6.48 -20.70
C THR A 222 -10.51 7.94 -20.99
N LYS A 223 -9.67 8.54 -20.14
CA LYS A 223 -9.17 9.91 -20.35
C LYS A 223 -8.29 10.02 -21.59
N ALA A 224 -7.43 9.05 -21.83
CA ALA A 224 -6.55 9.01 -22.98
C ALA A 224 -7.34 8.88 -24.30
N GLU A 225 -8.36 8.01 -24.32
CA GLU A 225 -9.26 7.85 -25.49
C GLU A 225 -10.04 9.12 -25.77
N LYS A 226 -10.59 9.75 -24.73
CA LYS A 226 -11.28 11.03 -24.85
C LYS A 226 -10.36 12.13 -25.36
N ALA A 227 -9.14 12.22 -24.87
CA ALA A 227 -8.15 13.18 -25.36
C ALA A 227 -7.81 12.90 -26.84
N LYS A 228 -7.56 11.63 -27.19
CA LYS A 228 -7.28 11.22 -28.58
C LYS A 228 -8.40 11.61 -29.53
N SER A 229 -9.66 11.42 -29.16
CA SER A 229 -10.82 11.79 -29.99
C SER A 229 -11.02 13.30 -30.14
N ALA A 230 -10.49 14.11 -29.20
CA ALA A 230 -10.56 15.56 -29.24
C ALA A 230 -9.42 16.21 -30.05
N ILE A 231 -8.37 15.46 -30.39
CA ILE A 231 -7.23 15.97 -31.17
C ILE A 231 -7.56 15.91 -32.65
N SER A 232 -7.57 17.08 -33.30
CA SER A 232 -7.64 17.20 -34.76
C SER A 232 -6.21 17.34 -35.30
N VAL A 233 -5.76 16.37 -36.08
CA VAL A 233 -4.45 16.44 -36.73
C VAL A 233 -4.62 17.27 -38.02
N PRO A 234 -3.92 18.39 -38.21
CA PRO A 234 -3.91 19.11 -39.51
C PRO A 234 -3.40 18.19 -40.60
N LYS A 235 -4.10 18.23 -41.76
CA LYS A 235 -3.68 17.53 -42.98
C LYS A 235 -2.53 18.25 -43.65
#